data_a19364485235ccb59669283615c9d5c7
#
_entry.id   a19364485235ccb59669283615c9d5c7
#
_cell.length_a   1.000
_cell.length_b   1.000
_cell.length_c   1.000
_cell.angle_alpha   90.00
_cell.angle_beta   90.00
_cell.angle_gamma   90.00
#
_symmetry.space_group_name_H-M   'P 1'
#
loop_
_entity.id
_entity.type
_entity.pdbx_description
1 polymer ?
#
loop_
_entity_poly.entity_id
_entity_poly.type
_entity_poly.pdbx_seq_one_letter_code
_entity_poly.pdbx_strand_id
1 'polypeptide(L)'
;MYLEDFINYIKSEKRFSNHTITSYETDLNQFFNFIQLEYQITKPQDVSFKLIRNWISSLLENNLKSTSVNRKISSLKSYYKFLIVSNYVDTNPTLKLISPKSSKRLPVFVEKDNMDSLFDKDFFEDSYEGKRDKLIIELFYFTGMRLSELINIKTSNIDKVNSQIKVIGKRNKERLIPITFNTLKDLNEFINFYEIENFLFAEGNGKKLYSKKVYRIVNKYLAKISSIKKKSPHDLRH
;
A
#
# COMPACT_ATOMS: atom_id res chain seq x y z
N MET A 1 -5.32 -27.29 -11.29
CA MET A 1 -4.78 -25.92 -11.47
C MET A 1 -3.50 -25.80 -10.69
N TYR A 2 -2.41 -25.34 -11.24
CA TYR A 2 -1.08 -25.24 -10.60
C TYR A 2 -0.96 -23.98 -9.72
N LEU A 3 -1.95 -23.74 -8.85
CA LEU A 3 -2.00 -22.52 -8.06
C LEU A 3 -0.93 -22.52 -6.97
N GLU A 4 -0.74 -23.62 -6.26
CA GLU A 4 0.27 -23.73 -5.21
C GLU A 4 1.68 -23.51 -5.75
N ASP A 5 2.00 -24.12 -6.89
CA ASP A 5 3.30 -23.93 -7.57
C ASP A 5 3.52 -22.47 -7.95
N PHE A 6 2.49 -21.81 -8.47
CA PHE A 6 2.55 -20.38 -8.78
C PHE A 6 2.74 -19.51 -7.54
N ILE A 7 2.02 -19.81 -6.45
CA ILE A 7 2.16 -19.07 -5.19
C ILE A 7 3.57 -19.23 -4.63
N ASN A 8 4.12 -20.45 -4.66
CA ASN A 8 5.50 -20.71 -4.24
C ASN A 8 6.50 -19.94 -5.12
N TYR A 9 6.31 -19.93 -6.43
CA TYR A 9 7.13 -19.19 -7.37
C TYR A 9 7.15 -17.67 -7.08
N ILE A 10 5.98 -17.05 -6.90
CA ILE A 10 5.93 -15.61 -6.64
C ILE A 10 6.43 -15.24 -5.24
N LYS A 11 6.38 -16.16 -4.29
CA LYS A 11 6.90 -16.00 -2.93
C LYS A 11 8.43 -16.12 -2.89
N SER A 12 8.98 -17.20 -3.41
CA SER A 12 10.40 -17.55 -3.29
C SER A 12 11.26 -16.88 -4.35
N GLU A 13 10.86 -16.97 -5.63
CA GLU A 13 11.68 -16.45 -6.73
C GLU A 13 11.41 -14.97 -7.00
N LYS A 14 10.14 -14.53 -7.05
CA LYS A 14 9.78 -13.13 -7.31
C LYS A 14 9.79 -12.27 -6.06
N ARG A 15 9.83 -12.87 -4.88
CA ARG A 15 9.86 -12.18 -3.57
C ARG A 15 8.77 -11.12 -3.45
N PHE A 16 7.55 -11.47 -3.87
CA PHE A 16 6.41 -10.56 -3.76
C PHE A 16 6.02 -10.38 -2.29
N SER A 17 5.44 -9.22 -1.97
CA SER A 17 4.92 -8.97 -0.63
C SER A 17 3.73 -9.88 -0.31
N ASN A 18 3.54 -10.22 0.97
CA ASN A 18 2.40 -11.04 1.41
C ASN A 18 1.06 -10.48 0.91
N HIS A 19 0.88 -9.16 0.92
CA HIS A 19 -0.33 -8.53 0.37
C HIS A 19 -0.53 -8.79 -1.12
N THR A 20 0.53 -8.81 -1.90
CA THR A 20 0.47 -9.14 -3.33
C THR A 20 0.14 -10.61 -3.54
N ILE A 21 0.77 -11.49 -2.76
CA ILE A 21 0.54 -12.94 -2.81
C ILE A 21 -0.93 -13.24 -2.50
N THR A 22 -1.45 -12.77 -1.36
CA THR A 22 -2.85 -12.97 -0.97
C THR A 22 -3.82 -12.39 -2.00
N SER A 23 -3.50 -11.23 -2.59
CA SER A 23 -4.34 -10.64 -3.64
C SER A 23 -4.38 -11.49 -4.90
N TYR A 24 -3.24 -12.03 -5.32
CA TYR A 24 -3.13 -12.89 -6.51
C TYR A 24 -3.85 -14.22 -6.28
N GLU A 25 -3.64 -14.83 -5.14
CA GLU A 25 -4.31 -16.07 -4.74
C GLU A 25 -5.84 -15.90 -4.73
N THR A 26 -6.33 -14.84 -4.10
CA THR A 26 -7.77 -14.51 -4.08
C THR A 26 -8.33 -14.30 -5.48
N ASP A 27 -7.61 -13.55 -6.34
CA ASP A 27 -8.06 -13.28 -7.71
C ASP A 27 -8.12 -14.54 -8.57
N LEU A 28 -7.11 -15.40 -8.45
CA LEU A 28 -7.03 -16.65 -9.20
C LEU A 28 -8.09 -17.66 -8.73
N ASN A 29 -8.29 -17.78 -7.41
CA ASN A 29 -9.35 -18.64 -6.87
C ASN A 29 -10.74 -18.18 -7.35
N GLN A 30 -11.01 -16.87 -7.40
CA GLN A 30 -12.26 -16.35 -7.94
C GLN A 30 -12.45 -16.70 -9.44
N PHE A 31 -11.38 -16.59 -10.21
CA PHE A 31 -11.40 -16.97 -11.61
C PHE A 31 -11.63 -18.48 -11.80
N PHE A 32 -10.91 -19.32 -11.06
CA PHE A 32 -11.03 -20.77 -11.15
C PHE A 32 -12.41 -21.26 -10.75
N ASN A 33 -12.96 -20.69 -9.69
CA ASN A 33 -14.34 -20.99 -9.28
C ASN A 33 -15.35 -20.61 -10.39
N PHE A 34 -15.18 -19.44 -11.00
CA PHE A 34 -16.06 -19.01 -12.10
C PHE A 34 -16.01 -19.98 -13.29
N ILE A 35 -14.83 -20.34 -13.78
CA ILE A 35 -14.72 -21.23 -14.94
C ILE A 35 -15.15 -22.66 -14.63
N GLN A 36 -14.98 -23.11 -13.39
CA GLN A 36 -15.45 -24.43 -12.96
C GLN A 36 -16.97 -24.48 -12.86
N LEU A 37 -17.60 -23.47 -12.25
CA LEU A 37 -19.05 -23.44 -12.08
C LEU A 37 -19.79 -23.22 -13.41
N GLU A 38 -19.33 -22.28 -14.24
CA GLU A 38 -20.03 -21.89 -15.45
C GLU A 38 -19.70 -22.79 -16.67
N TYR A 39 -18.51 -23.38 -16.70
CA TYR A 39 -18.01 -24.09 -17.88
C TYR A 39 -17.45 -25.49 -17.58
N GLN A 40 -17.45 -25.92 -16.31
CA GLN A 40 -16.92 -27.23 -15.87
C GLN A 40 -15.44 -27.46 -16.24
N ILE A 41 -14.68 -26.37 -16.41
CA ILE A 41 -13.25 -26.40 -16.74
C ILE A 41 -12.42 -26.51 -15.47
N THR A 42 -11.54 -27.53 -15.44
CA THR A 42 -10.66 -27.82 -14.30
C THR A 42 -9.17 -27.74 -14.65
N LYS A 43 -8.84 -27.63 -15.94
CA LYS A 43 -7.46 -27.56 -16.42
C LYS A 43 -7.14 -26.21 -17.04
N PRO A 44 -5.96 -25.62 -16.77
CA PRO A 44 -5.62 -24.31 -17.32
C PRO A 44 -5.41 -24.31 -18.85
N GLN A 45 -5.09 -25.47 -19.45
CA GLN A 45 -4.96 -25.65 -20.89
C GLN A 45 -6.27 -25.40 -21.64
N ASP A 46 -7.41 -25.73 -21.00
CA ASP A 46 -8.74 -25.64 -21.61
C ASP A 46 -9.31 -24.22 -21.55
N VAL A 47 -8.61 -23.30 -20.89
CA VAL A 47 -9.04 -21.91 -20.76
C VAL A 47 -8.71 -21.12 -22.01
N SER A 48 -9.74 -20.64 -22.70
CA SER A 48 -9.58 -19.77 -23.86
C SER A 48 -9.65 -18.28 -23.52
N PHE A 49 -9.18 -17.44 -24.42
CA PHE A 49 -9.36 -15.98 -24.35
C PHE A 49 -10.83 -15.58 -24.16
N LYS A 50 -11.76 -16.27 -24.84
CA LYS A 50 -13.20 -16.00 -24.76
C LYS A 50 -13.73 -16.18 -23.34
N LEU A 51 -13.32 -17.23 -22.65
CA LEU A 51 -13.74 -17.51 -21.27
C LEU A 51 -13.24 -16.44 -20.29
N ILE A 52 -11.98 -16.03 -20.43
CA ILE A 52 -11.44 -14.94 -19.61
C ILE A 52 -12.20 -13.63 -19.88
N ARG A 53 -12.53 -13.35 -21.13
CA ARG A 53 -13.30 -12.16 -21.49
C ARG A 53 -14.71 -12.20 -20.88
N ASN A 54 -15.39 -13.34 -20.90
CA ASN A 54 -16.69 -13.51 -20.24
C ASN A 54 -16.60 -13.24 -18.75
N TRP A 55 -15.56 -13.76 -18.07
CA TRP A 55 -15.35 -13.44 -16.65
C TRP A 55 -15.12 -11.95 -16.41
N ILE A 56 -14.32 -11.29 -17.24
CA ILE A 56 -14.11 -9.85 -17.14
C ILE A 56 -15.43 -9.08 -17.31
N SER A 57 -16.27 -9.47 -18.26
CA SER A 57 -17.58 -8.87 -18.48
C SER A 57 -18.48 -9.03 -17.25
N SER A 58 -18.57 -10.24 -16.69
CA SER A 58 -19.35 -10.50 -15.48
C SER A 58 -18.88 -9.66 -14.28
N LEU A 59 -17.58 -9.44 -14.12
CA LEU A 59 -17.05 -8.58 -13.07
C LEU A 59 -17.49 -7.11 -13.24
N LEU A 60 -17.54 -6.62 -14.48
CA LEU A 60 -17.98 -5.25 -14.78
C LEU A 60 -19.49 -5.10 -14.61
N GLU A 61 -20.29 -6.08 -15.04
CA GLU A 61 -21.74 -6.15 -14.82
C GLU A 61 -22.10 -6.15 -13.33
N ASN A 62 -21.29 -6.83 -12.52
CA ASN A 62 -21.38 -6.79 -11.04
C ASN A 62 -20.80 -5.51 -10.41
N ASN A 63 -20.64 -4.44 -11.19
CA ASN A 63 -20.18 -3.13 -10.75
C ASN A 63 -18.79 -3.10 -10.08
N LEU A 64 -17.90 -4.05 -10.38
CA LEU A 64 -16.52 -3.96 -9.93
C LEU A 64 -15.81 -2.78 -10.60
N LYS A 65 -15.06 -2.01 -9.82
CA LYS A 65 -14.26 -0.90 -10.33
C LYS A 65 -13.22 -1.38 -11.33
N SER A 66 -13.04 -0.67 -12.43
CA SER A 66 -12.03 -0.98 -13.46
C SER A 66 -10.63 -1.21 -12.88
N THR A 67 -10.25 -0.51 -11.81
CA THR A 67 -8.96 -0.72 -11.12
C THR A 67 -8.86 -2.11 -10.49
N SER A 68 -9.93 -2.64 -9.92
CA SER A 68 -9.98 -3.99 -9.36
C SER A 68 -9.96 -5.05 -10.46
N VAL A 69 -10.69 -4.83 -11.54
CA VAL A 69 -10.69 -5.70 -12.73
C VAL A 69 -9.29 -5.74 -13.35
N ASN A 70 -8.62 -4.60 -13.49
CA ASN A 70 -7.26 -4.52 -14.02
C ASN A 70 -6.24 -5.28 -13.15
N ARG A 71 -6.38 -5.24 -11.81
CA ARG A 71 -5.56 -6.05 -10.90
C ARG A 71 -5.78 -7.55 -11.17
N LYS A 72 -7.02 -7.99 -11.31
CA LYS A 72 -7.38 -9.39 -11.60
C LYS A 72 -6.82 -9.85 -12.96
N ILE A 73 -6.88 -9.01 -13.98
CA ILE A 73 -6.23 -9.27 -15.28
C ILE A 73 -4.70 -9.41 -15.10
N SER A 74 -4.09 -8.59 -14.26
CA SER A 74 -2.64 -8.66 -13.98
C SER A 74 -2.26 -9.97 -13.28
N SER A 75 -3.10 -10.44 -12.34
CA SER A 75 -2.91 -11.73 -11.67
C SER A 75 -2.96 -12.88 -12.68
N LEU A 76 -3.95 -12.90 -13.59
CA LEU A 76 -4.07 -13.90 -14.65
C LEU A 76 -2.88 -13.85 -15.63
N LYS A 77 -2.47 -12.66 -16.07
CA LYS A 77 -1.30 -12.52 -16.96
C LYS A 77 -0.02 -13.05 -16.31
N SER A 78 0.17 -12.80 -15.02
CA SER A 78 1.31 -13.30 -14.27
C SER A 78 1.26 -14.83 -14.13
N TYR A 79 0.09 -15.37 -13.84
CA TYR A 79 -0.14 -16.81 -13.71
C TYR A 79 0.13 -17.54 -15.04
N TYR A 80 -0.48 -17.13 -16.14
CA TYR A 80 -0.24 -17.78 -17.44
C TYR A 80 1.18 -17.61 -17.96
N LYS A 81 1.85 -16.49 -17.63
CA LYS A 81 3.28 -16.36 -17.89
C LYS A 81 4.12 -17.40 -17.15
N PHE A 82 3.78 -17.67 -15.89
CA PHE A 82 4.42 -18.73 -15.12
C PHE A 82 4.16 -20.11 -15.73
N LEU A 83 2.91 -20.42 -16.10
CA LEU A 83 2.57 -21.71 -16.69
C LEU A 83 3.33 -22.00 -18.00
N ILE A 84 3.53 -20.98 -18.85
CA ILE A 84 4.33 -21.10 -20.07
C ILE A 84 5.80 -21.39 -19.72
N VAL A 85 6.38 -20.62 -18.81
CA VAL A 85 7.79 -20.79 -18.41
C VAL A 85 8.05 -22.15 -17.75
N SER A 86 7.06 -22.69 -17.07
CA SER A 86 7.10 -24.00 -16.41
C SER A 86 6.65 -25.16 -17.31
N ASN A 87 6.37 -24.91 -18.59
CA ASN A 87 5.90 -25.90 -19.56
C ASN A 87 4.61 -26.63 -19.15
N TYR A 88 3.74 -25.97 -18.37
CA TYR A 88 2.42 -26.51 -18.00
C TYR A 88 1.35 -26.27 -19.06
N VAL A 89 1.54 -25.27 -19.90
CA VAL A 89 0.67 -24.93 -21.04
C VAL A 89 1.51 -24.45 -22.22
N ASP A 90 1.03 -24.71 -23.45
CA ASP A 90 1.72 -24.33 -24.69
C ASP A 90 1.28 -22.94 -25.17
N THR A 91 0.12 -22.47 -24.78
CA THR A 91 -0.44 -21.20 -25.23
C THR A 91 -0.86 -20.31 -24.07
N ASN A 92 -0.73 -19.01 -24.27
CA ASN A 92 -1.12 -18.01 -23.28
C ASN A 92 -2.40 -17.29 -23.73
N PRO A 93 -3.57 -17.60 -23.15
CA PRO A 93 -4.84 -16.98 -23.52
C PRO A 93 -4.97 -15.51 -23.08
N THR A 94 -4.02 -15.01 -22.28
CA THR A 94 -4.08 -13.64 -21.75
C THR A 94 -3.41 -12.60 -22.64
N LEU A 95 -2.71 -13.00 -23.72
CA LEU A 95 -1.91 -12.08 -24.55
C LEU A 95 -2.74 -10.95 -25.16
N LYS A 96 -3.94 -11.25 -25.63
CA LYS A 96 -4.85 -10.29 -26.29
C LYS A 96 -5.75 -9.52 -25.32
N LEU A 97 -5.60 -9.74 -23.98
CA LEU A 97 -6.44 -9.06 -23.00
C LEU A 97 -6.14 -7.57 -22.93
N ILE A 98 -7.17 -6.77 -23.20
CA ILE A 98 -7.13 -5.32 -23.05
C ILE A 98 -7.74 -4.96 -21.70
N SER A 99 -7.01 -4.17 -20.92
CA SER A 99 -7.47 -3.70 -19.62
C SER A 99 -8.54 -2.60 -19.78
N PRO A 100 -9.67 -2.67 -19.06
CA PRO A 100 -10.64 -1.58 -19.01
C PRO A 100 -10.00 -0.24 -18.67
N LYS A 101 -10.44 0.83 -19.33
CA LYS A 101 -10.00 2.18 -19.01
C LYS A 101 -10.38 2.52 -17.57
N SER A 102 -9.42 2.94 -16.79
CA SER A 102 -9.66 3.48 -15.44
C SER A 102 -9.62 5.00 -15.49
N SER A 103 -10.54 5.65 -14.79
CA SER A 103 -10.48 7.09 -14.61
C SER A 103 -9.18 7.46 -13.89
N LYS A 104 -8.35 8.27 -14.50
CA LYS A 104 -7.22 8.89 -13.81
C LYS A 104 -7.80 9.95 -12.86
N ARG A 105 -7.68 9.73 -11.56
CA ARG A 105 -7.96 10.80 -10.61
C ARG A 105 -6.79 11.76 -10.64
N LEU A 106 -7.08 13.04 -10.74
CA LEU A 106 -6.07 14.06 -10.50
C LEU A 106 -5.57 13.93 -9.06
N PRO A 107 -4.26 14.04 -8.82
CA PRO A 107 -3.74 14.13 -7.47
C PRO A 107 -4.44 15.30 -6.75
N VAL A 108 -4.88 15.05 -5.54
CA VAL A 108 -5.39 16.08 -4.65
C VAL A 108 -4.29 16.33 -3.63
N PHE A 109 -3.81 17.55 -3.53
CA PHE A 109 -2.80 17.95 -2.55
C PHE A 109 -3.39 18.94 -1.57
N VAL A 110 -2.80 19.01 -0.41
CA VAL A 110 -3.15 19.98 0.62
C VAL A 110 -2.31 21.24 0.37
N GLU A 111 -2.95 22.40 0.28
CA GLU A 111 -2.26 23.66 0.07
C GLU A 111 -1.32 23.96 1.23
N LYS A 112 -0.20 24.62 0.93
CA LYS A 112 0.84 24.96 1.90
C LYS A 112 0.30 25.75 3.07
N ASP A 113 -0.49 26.80 2.80
CA ASP A 113 -1.07 27.66 3.82
C ASP A 113 -1.95 26.90 4.81
N ASN A 114 -2.67 25.89 4.31
CA ASN A 114 -3.47 24.99 5.15
C ASN A 114 -2.57 24.14 6.06
N MET A 115 -1.43 23.65 5.56
CA MET A 115 -0.48 22.89 6.36
C MET A 115 0.22 23.76 7.39
N ASP A 116 0.66 24.96 7.01
CA ASP A 116 1.26 25.93 7.94
C ASP A 116 0.26 26.25 9.06
N SER A 117 -1.02 26.53 8.71
CA SER A 117 -2.09 26.71 9.70
C SER A 117 -2.32 25.52 10.62
N LEU A 118 -2.06 24.29 10.17
CA LEU A 118 -2.19 23.09 11.01
C LEU A 118 -1.12 23.03 12.08
N PHE A 119 0.11 23.46 11.75
CA PHE A 119 1.23 23.40 12.69
C PHE A 119 1.28 24.64 13.61
N ASP A 120 0.79 25.78 13.18
CA ASP A 120 0.77 27.03 13.94
C ASP A 120 -0.36 27.11 14.98
N LYS A 121 -1.45 26.39 14.77
CA LYS A 121 -2.59 26.36 15.68
C LYS A 121 -2.49 25.17 16.65
N ASP A 122 -3.02 25.34 17.85
CA ASP A 122 -3.08 24.27 18.88
C ASP A 122 -4.10 23.19 18.52
N PHE A 123 -3.95 22.60 17.32
CA PHE A 123 -4.81 21.49 16.92
C PHE A 123 -4.41 20.15 17.51
N PHE A 124 -3.18 20.05 18.01
CA PHE A 124 -2.64 18.86 18.63
C PHE A 124 -2.70 18.97 20.15
N GLU A 125 -3.29 17.97 20.79
CA GLU A 125 -3.39 17.91 22.23
C GLU A 125 -1.98 17.80 22.89
N ASP A 126 -1.80 18.38 24.05
CA ASP A 126 -0.56 18.16 24.84
C ASP A 126 -0.62 16.81 25.57
N SER A 127 -0.60 15.75 24.78
CA SER A 127 -0.66 14.36 25.22
C SER A 127 0.29 13.53 24.36
N TYR A 128 0.57 12.29 24.78
CA TYR A 128 1.35 11.34 23.96
C TYR A 128 0.77 11.23 22.55
N GLU A 129 -0.53 11.00 22.46
CA GLU A 129 -1.23 10.86 21.19
C GLU A 129 -1.12 12.10 20.32
N GLY A 130 -1.31 13.27 20.89
CA GLY A 130 -1.26 14.52 20.14
C GLY A 130 0.15 14.82 19.60
N LYS A 131 1.19 14.67 20.43
CA LYS A 131 2.58 14.84 20.00
C LYS A 131 3.00 13.81 18.95
N ARG A 132 2.62 12.55 19.16
CA ARG A 132 2.82 11.49 18.16
C ARG A 132 2.16 11.81 16.82
N ASP A 133 0.90 12.22 16.86
CA ASP A 133 0.10 12.49 15.66
C ASP A 133 0.67 13.69 14.89
N LYS A 134 1.15 14.73 15.59
CA LYS A 134 1.86 15.86 15.00
C LYS A 134 3.10 15.39 14.23
N LEU A 135 3.98 14.63 14.87
CA LEU A 135 5.20 14.11 14.25
C LEU A 135 4.90 13.19 13.05
N ILE A 136 3.85 12.39 13.11
CA ILE A 136 3.40 11.56 11.99
C ILE A 136 3.06 12.43 10.76
N ILE A 137 2.31 13.51 10.95
CA ILE A 137 1.89 14.41 9.87
C ILE A 137 3.08 15.20 9.34
N GLU A 138 3.96 15.70 10.20
CA GLU A 138 5.20 16.38 9.82
C GLU A 138 6.09 15.50 8.96
N LEU A 139 6.33 14.26 9.40
CA LEU A 139 7.15 13.32 8.62
C LEU A 139 6.54 13.01 7.25
N PHE A 140 5.22 12.83 7.15
CA PHE A 140 4.59 12.65 5.83
C PHE A 140 4.78 13.87 4.94
N TYR A 141 4.55 15.06 5.48
CA TYR A 141 4.58 16.30 4.72
C TYR A 141 6.00 16.67 4.27
N PHE A 142 6.95 16.68 5.19
CA PHE A 142 8.32 17.12 4.86
C PHE A 142 9.17 16.06 4.14
N THR A 143 8.88 14.77 4.33
CA THR A 143 9.73 13.71 3.77
C THR A 143 9.10 12.93 2.62
N GLY A 144 7.79 13.02 2.45
CA GLY A 144 7.07 12.23 1.47
C GLY A 144 7.22 10.71 1.64
N MET A 145 7.55 10.21 2.84
CA MET A 145 7.71 8.77 3.09
C MET A 145 6.41 8.00 2.90
N ARG A 146 6.51 6.70 2.65
CA ARG A 146 5.34 5.85 2.50
C ARG A 146 4.76 5.48 3.86
N LEU A 147 3.44 5.26 3.92
CA LEU A 147 2.77 4.80 5.14
C LEU A 147 3.43 3.55 5.75
N SER A 148 3.78 2.56 4.92
CA SER A 148 4.47 1.37 5.38
C SER A 148 5.89 1.64 5.90
N GLU A 149 6.57 2.65 5.40
CA GLU A 149 7.87 3.08 5.88
C GLU A 149 7.72 3.73 7.25
N LEU A 150 6.80 4.68 7.40
CA LEU A 150 6.55 5.40 8.66
C LEU A 150 6.21 4.46 9.83
N ILE A 151 5.26 3.54 9.64
CA ILE A 151 4.86 2.63 10.74
C ILE A 151 5.92 1.61 11.14
N ASN A 152 6.98 1.46 10.34
CA ASN A 152 8.09 0.56 10.61
C ASN A 152 9.33 1.27 11.15
N ILE A 153 9.32 2.58 11.30
CA ILE A 153 10.46 3.31 11.86
C ILE A 153 10.67 2.86 13.30
N LYS A 154 11.91 2.51 13.59
CA LYS A 154 12.40 2.28 14.95
C LYS A 154 13.28 3.44 15.39
N THR A 155 13.43 3.64 16.69
CA THR A 155 14.35 4.66 17.26
C THR A 155 15.77 4.46 16.75
N SER A 156 16.22 3.20 16.60
CA SER A 156 17.52 2.84 16.03
C SER A 156 17.70 3.18 14.53
N ASN A 157 16.63 3.55 13.83
CA ASN A 157 16.70 3.97 12.44
C ASN A 157 17.00 5.46 12.26
N ILE A 158 17.06 6.23 13.34
CA ILE A 158 17.31 7.67 13.32
C ILE A 158 18.80 7.93 13.46
N ASP A 159 19.41 8.43 12.39
CA ASP A 159 20.79 8.90 12.41
C ASP A 159 20.80 10.36 12.89
N LYS A 160 21.19 10.54 14.16
CA LYS A 160 21.21 11.85 14.81
C LYS A 160 22.35 12.74 14.29
N VAL A 161 23.44 12.12 13.79
CA VAL A 161 24.62 12.84 13.31
C VAL A 161 24.35 13.45 11.94
N ASN A 162 23.80 12.66 11.05
CA ASN A 162 23.55 13.07 9.66
C ASN A 162 22.13 13.61 9.44
N SER A 163 21.29 13.71 10.47
CA SER A 163 19.88 14.14 10.38
C SER A 163 19.12 13.36 9.33
N GLN A 164 19.12 12.04 9.43
CA GLN A 164 18.50 11.12 8.46
C GLN A 164 17.70 10.02 9.14
N ILE A 165 16.68 9.53 8.45
CA ILE A 165 15.94 8.35 8.87
C ILE A 165 16.15 7.24 7.83
N LYS A 166 16.63 6.08 8.28
CA LYS A 166 16.75 4.89 7.48
C LYS A 166 15.40 4.19 7.38
N VAL A 167 14.89 4.00 6.17
CA VAL A 167 13.63 3.30 5.92
C VAL A 167 13.81 2.14 4.95
N ILE A 168 12.95 1.13 5.11
CA ILE A 168 12.92 -0.04 4.24
C ILE A 168 11.71 0.07 3.32
N GLY A 169 11.97 0.24 2.03
CA GLY A 169 10.94 0.38 1.00
C GLY A 169 10.57 -0.92 0.31
N LYS A 170 9.89 -0.79 -0.83
CA LYS A 170 9.47 -1.93 -1.66
C LYS A 170 10.67 -2.79 -2.07
N ARG A 171 10.49 -4.12 -2.06
CA ARG A 171 11.55 -5.12 -2.35
C ARG A 171 12.71 -5.10 -1.35
N ASN A 172 12.44 -4.73 -0.11
CA ASN A 172 13.44 -4.67 0.98
C ASN A 172 14.61 -3.73 0.67
N LYS A 173 14.42 -2.71 -0.18
CA LYS A 173 15.45 -1.72 -0.47
C LYS A 173 15.48 -0.66 0.63
N GLU A 174 16.64 -0.49 1.21
CA GLU A 174 16.91 0.57 2.18
C GLU A 174 17.08 1.90 1.45
N ARG A 175 16.61 2.97 2.08
CA ARG A 175 16.92 4.35 1.68
C ARG A 175 17.03 5.25 2.90
N LEU A 176 17.89 6.24 2.80
CA LEU A 176 18.03 7.30 3.79
C LEU A 176 17.14 8.46 3.38
N ILE A 177 16.42 9.00 4.33
CA ILE A 177 15.55 10.15 4.13
C ILE A 177 16.08 11.28 4.98
N PRO A 178 16.56 12.39 4.39
CA PRO A 178 16.99 13.55 5.15
C PRO A 178 15.81 14.20 5.86
N ILE A 179 16.03 14.69 7.08
CA ILE A 179 15.07 15.45 7.87
C ILE A 179 15.70 16.77 8.31
N THR A 180 14.86 17.76 8.59
CA THR A 180 15.34 19.04 9.09
C THR A 180 15.88 18.92 10.53
N PHE A 181 16.72 19.86 10.94
CA PHE A 181 17.21 19.92 12.30
C PHE A 181 16.06 20.05 13.32
N ASN A 182 15.03 20.83 13.00
CA ASN A 182 13.87 20.99 13.87
C ASN A 182 13.10 19.67 14.02
N THR A 183 12.84 18.96 12.92
CA THR A 183 12.18 17.63 12.97
C THR A 183 13.01 16.65 13.79
N LEU A 184 14.35 16.66 13.65
CA LEU A 184 15.21 15.79 14.44
C LEU A 184 15.15 16.14 15.93
N LYS A 185 15.13 17.43 16.27
CA LYS A 185 15.00 17.91 17.65
C LYS A 185 13.69 17.42 18.27
N ASP A 186 12.55 17.65 17.58
CA ASP A 186 11.22 17.25 18.04
C ASP A 186 11.11 15.72 18.21
N LEU A 187 11.71 14.95 17.31
CA LEU A 187 11.79 13.49 17.43
C LEU A 187 12.60 13.06 18.66
N ASN A 188 13.75 13.69 18.92
CA ASN A 188 14.57 13.37 20.08
C ASN A 188 13.86 13.74 21.40
N GLU A 189 13.20 14.89 21.45
CA GLU A 189 12.40 15.30 22.61
C GLU A 189 11.27 14.29 22.86
N PHE A 190 10.55 13.90 21.82
CA PHE A 190 9.48 12.89 21.90
C PHE A 190 10.00 11.53 22.40
N ILE A 191 11.11 11.05 21.82
CA ILE A 191 11.71 9.77 22.21
C ILE A 191 12.15 9.79 23.67
N ASN A 192 12.83 10.84 24.10
CA ASN A 192 13.38 10.94 25.45
C ASN A 192 12.27 11.14 26.50
N PHE A 193 11.27 11.98 26.20
CA PHE A 193 10.19 12.28 27.13
C PHE A 193 9.28 11.09 27.41
N TYR A 194 9.02 10.28 26.35
CA TYR A 194 8.14 9.11 26.44
C TYR A 194 8.91 7.78 26.52
N GLU A 195 10.23 7.81 26.67
CA GLU A 195 11.09 6.63 26.81
C GLU A 195 10.85 5.57 25.72
N ILE A 196 10.84 6.01 24.45
CA ILE A 196 10.52 5.15 23.32
C ILE A 196 11.71 4.23 22.98
N GLU A 197 11.59 2.95 23.23
CA GLU A 197 12.70 1.99 23.04
C GLU A 197 12.76 1.34 21.65
N ASN A 198 11.63 1.09 21.00
CA ASN A 198 11.58 0.30 19.77
C ASN A 198 10.90 1.04 18.61
N PHE A 199 9.60 0.79 18.36
CA PHE A 199 8.89 1.49 17.28
C PHE A 199 8.67 2.95 17.64
N LEU A 200 9.11 3.86 16.74
CA LEU A 200 8.99 5.30 16.96
C LEU A 200 7.55 5.73 17.23
N PHE A 201 6.61 5.13 16.51
CA PHE A 201 5.19 5.40 16.68
C PHE A 201 4.43 4.14 17.12
N ALA A 202 3.88 4.22 18.30
CA ALA A 202 3.13 3.14 18.93
C ALA A 202 1.75 3.63 19.42
N GLU A 203 0.90 2.70 19.82
CA GLU A 203 -0.29 3.00 20.64
C GLU A 203 0.13 3.20 22.09
N GLY A 204 -0.73 3.79 22.94
CA GLY A 204 -0.42 4.01 24.35
C GLY A 204 -0.06 2.75 25.16
N ASN A 205 -0.38 1.57 24.62
CA ASN A 205 0.01 0.28 25.20
C ASN A 205 1.35 -0.29 24.61
N GLY A 206 2.11 0.52 23.88
CA GLY A 206 3.38 0.14 23.26
C GLY A 206 3.26 -0.69 21.98
N LYS A 207 2.05 -1.06 21.54
CA LYS A 207 1.85 -1.79 20.28
C LYS A 207 2.12 -0.90 19.08
N LYS A 208 2.83 -1.44 18.10
CA LYS A 208 3.09 -0.79 16.82
C LYS A 208 1.81 -0.30 16.17
N LEU A 209 1.82 0.93 15.62
CA LEU A 209 0.71 1.44 14.83
C LEU A 209 0.47 0.60 13.56
N TYR A 210 -0.79 0.49 13.17
CA TYR A 210 -1.20 -0.17 11.93
C TYR A 210 -1.77 0.84 10.92
N SER A 211 -1.70 0.51 9.66
CA SER A 211 -2.02 1.42 8.54
C SER A 211 -3.38 2.13 8.68
N LYS A 212 -4.43 1.42 9.12
CA LYS A 212 -5.76 2.00 9.28
C LYS A 212 -5.83 3.05 10.41
N LYS A 213 -5.01 2.89 11.48
CA LYS A 213 -4.94 3.87 12.57
C LYS A 213 -4.30 5.15 12.07
N VAL A 214 -3.15 5.06 11.40
CA VAL A 214 -2.46 6.22 10.80
C VAL A 214 -3.35 6.93 9.77
N TYR A 215 -4.09 6.18 8.95
CA TYR A 215 -5.05 6.77 8.04
C TYR A 215 -6.13 7.58 8.78
N ARG A 216 -6.63 7.09 9.91
CA ARG A 216 -7.61 7.83 10.75
C ARG A 216 -7.00 9.08 11.36
N ILE A 217 -5.76 9.00 11.84
CA ILE A 217 -5.02 10.15 12.37
C ILE A 217 -4.93 11.24 11.31
N VAL A 218 -4.39 10.94 10.14
CA VAL A 218 -4.26 11.91 9.05
C VAL A 218 -5.60 12.51 8.66
N ASN A 219 -6.66 11.69 8.54
CA ASN A 219 -8.00 12.20 8.23
C ASN A 219 -8.54 13.12 9.32
N LYS A 220 -8.35 12.80 10.62
CA LYS A 220 -8.78 13.62 11.76
C LYS A 220 -8.25 15.05 11.62
N TYR A 221 -6.96 15.19 11.36
CA TYR A 221 -6.32 16.51 11.33
C TYR A 221 -6.52 17.24 10.00
N LEU A 222 -6.43 16.57 8.86
CA LEU A 222 -6.71 17.19 7.59
C LEU A 222 -8.19 17.63 7.45
N ALA A 223 -9.11 17.03 8.20
CA ALA A 223 -10.50 17.47 8.24
C ALA A 223 -10.67 18.85 8.87
N LYS A 224 -9.73 19.26 9.73
CA LYS A 224 -9.77 20.57 10.42
C LYS A 224 -9.34 21.74 9.51
N ILE A 225 -8.55 21.47 8.48
CA ILE A 225 -7.91 22.49 7.64
C ILE A 225 -8.32 22.44 6.17
N SER A 226 -9.06 21.43 5.75
CA SER A 226 -9.39 21.24 4.33
C SER A 226 -10.78 20.65 4.17
N SER A 227 -11.55 21.19 3.22
CA SER A 227 -12.86 20.68 2.79
C SER A 227 -12.77 19.50 1.82
N ILE A 228 -11.57 19.04 1.47
CA ILE A 228 -11.34 17.94 0.55
C ILE A 228 -12.06 16.69 1.05
N LYS A 229 -12.95 16.10 0.25
CA LYS A 229 -13.78 14.94 0.63
C LYS A 229 -12.97 13.67 0.92
N LYS A 230 -11.81 13.50 0.29
CA LYS A 230 -10.96 12.33 0.48
C LYS A 230 -9.58 12.78 0.92
N LYS A 231 -9.18 12.37 2.10
CA LYS A 231 -7.93 12.73 2.77
C LYS A 231 -7.16 11.46 3.07
N SER A 232 -5.90 11.40 2.66
CA SER A 232 -5.06 10.21 2.88
C SER A 232 -3.60 10.60 3.12
N PRO A 233 -2.79 9.73 3.72
CA PRO A 233 -1.35 9.95 3.84
C PRO A 233 -0.65 10.20 2.49
N HIS A 234 -1.24 9.73 1.38
CA HIS A 234 -0.70 10.00 0.05
C HIS A 234 -0.89 11.45 -0.40
N ASP A 235 -1.93 12.12 0.08
CA ASP A 235 -2.24 13.51 -0.29
C ASP A 235 -1.28 14.52 0.38
N LEU A 236 -0.53 14.06 1.41
CA LEU A 236 0.54 14.81 2.09
C LEU A 236 1.92 14.69 1.41
N ARG A 237 2.05 13.86 0.36
CA ARG A 237 3.34 13.51 -0.24
C ARG A 237 3.66 14.28 -1.52
N HIS A 238 2.96 15.37 -1.80
CA HIS A 238 3.13 16.13 -3.05
C HIS A 238 3.64 17.53 -2.78
#